data_edd5b41dd92168b7145803d35b918811
#
_entry.id   edd5b41dd92168b7145803d35b918811
#
_cell.length_a   1.000
_cell.length_b   1.000
_cell.length_c   1.000
_cell.angle_alpha   90.00
_cell.angle_beta   90.00
_cell.angle_gamma   90.00
#
_symmetry.space_group_name_H-M   'P 1'
#
loop_
_entity.id
_entity.type
_entity.pdbx_description
1 polymer ?
#
loop_
_entity_poly.entity_id
_entity_poly.type
_entity_poly.pdbx_seq_one_letter_code
_entity_poly.pdbx_strand_id
1 'polypeptide(L)'
;MSNILIINAKKQFGHSNGELNQTLSDVAESFLRDLQHEVQVTVVDDGYDIEAEVQKYLWADAVIYQMPGWWMGEPWILKKYIDEVFTAGHGSLYASDGRTRSDAAKKYGSGGLIQGKKYLLSLTWNAPLEAFTDPNQFFHGVGVDGVYLHFHKANQ
;
A
#
# COMPACT_ATOMS: atom_id res chain seq x y z
N MET A 1 -6.03 -1.65 20.96
CA MET A 1 -5.02 -0.65 20.60
C MET A 1 -4.07 -1.30 19.63
N SER A 2 -3.81 -0.68 18.49
CA SER A 2 -2.94 -1.20 17.42
C SER A 2 -2.12 -0.05 16.85
N ASN A 3 -0.99 -0.39 16.27
CA ASN A 3 -0.11 0.53 15.57
C ASN A 3 -0.51 0.58 14.09
N ILE A 4 -0.85 1.74 13.56
CA ILE A 4 -1.33 1.89 12.19
C ILE A 4 -0.44 2.89 11.44
N LEU A 5 0.04 2.46 10.28
CA LEU A 5 0.79 3.31 9.37
C LEU A 5 -0.12 3.71 8.21
N ILE A 6 -0.25 5.02 7.95
CA ILE A 6 -0.95 5.54 6.77
C ILE A 6 0.09 6.04 5.79
N ILE A 7 0.12 5.47 4.59
CA ILE A 7 0.92 5.93 3.46
C ILE A 7 0.01 6.73 2.54
N ASN A 8 0.16 8.05 2.54
CA ASN A 8 -0.59 8.96 1.70
C ASN A 8 0.20 9.27 0.42
N ALA A 9 -0.24 8.70 -0.70
CA ALA A 9 0.34 8.92 -2.02
C ALA A 9 -0.38 10.01 -2.82
N LYS A 10 -0.95 11.01 -2.12
CA LYS A 10 -1.46 12.22 -2.77
C LYS A 10 -0.34 12.89 -3.56
N LYS A 11 -0.70 13.54 -4.65
CA LYS A 11 0.22 14.40 -5.39
C LYS A 11 -0.56 15.44 -6.18
N GLN A 12 -0.05 16.65 -6.21
CA GLN A 12 -0.51 17.63 -7.18
C GLN A 12 0.03 17.22 -8.56
N PHE A 13 -0.88 16.84 -9.44
CA PHE A 13 -0.52 16.40 -10.79
C PHE A 13 -1.65 16.67 -11.78
N GLY A 14 -1.32 17.25 -12.94
CA GLY A 14 -2.31 17.62 -13.96
C GLY A 14 -3.34 18.58 -13.39
N HIS A 15 -4.59 18.17 -13.37
CA HIS A 15 -5.73 18.95 -12.86
C HIS A 15 -6.09 18.61 -11.40
N SER A 16 -5.38 17.72 -10.75
CA SER A 16 -5.64 17.31 -9.37
C SER A 16 -4.71 18.04 -8.40
N ASN A 17 -5.28 18.63 -7.36
CA ASN A 17 -4.52 19.22 -6.26
C ASN A 17 -4.16 18.17 -5.16
N GLY A 18 -4.64 16.93 -5.28
CA GLY A 18 -4.43 15.89 -4.28
C GLY A 18 -5.30 16.02 -3.02
N GLU A 19 -6.21 17.01 -2.97
CA GLU A 19 -6.98 17.38 -1.78
C GLU A 19 -7.88 16.25 -1.27
N LEU A 20 -8.54 15.51 -2.16
CA LEU A 20 -9.42 14.40 -1.76
C LEU A 20 -8.64 13.33 -0.99
N ASN A 21 -7.48 12.91 -1.52
CA ASN A 21 -6.66 11.90 -0.84
C ASN A 21 -6.06 12.43 0.47
N GLN A 22 -5.72 13.72 0.55
CA GLN A 22 -5.32 14.34 1.81
C GLN A 22 -6.46 14.31 2.83
N THR A 23 -7.65 14.77 2.45
CA THR A 23 -8.82 14.77 3.35
C THR A 23 -9.15 13.37 3.86
N LEU A 24 -9.13 12.35 2.99
CA LEU A 24 -9.39 10.97 3.41
C LEU A 24 -8.32 10.46 4.37
N SER A 25 -7.05 10.81 4.17
CA SER A 25 -5.97 10.48 5.09
C SER A 25 -6.15 11.14 6.45
N ASP A 26 -6.49 12.44 6.48
CA ASP A 26 -6.70 13.21 7.72
C ASP A 26 -7.90 12.67 8.51
N VAL A 27 -8.99 12.33 7.83
CA VAL A 27 -10.17 11.70 8.44
C VAL A 27 -9.82 10.34 9.02
N ALA A 28 -9.07 9.51 8.28
CA ALA A 28 -8.65 8.20 8.75
C ALA A 28 -7.75 8.33 9.99
N GLU A 29 -6.77 9.23 9.98
CA GLU A 29 -5.89 9.48 11.11
C GLU A 29 -6.68 9.91 12.35
N SER A 30 -7.55 10.94 12.23
CA SER A 30 -8.36 11.43 13.34
C SER A 30 -9.25 10.34 13.92
N PHE A 31 -9.97 9.62 13.07
CA PHE A 31 -10.88 8.56 13.49
C PHE A 31 -10.15 7.42 14.23
N LEU A 32 -8.99 7.01 13.72
CA LEU A 32 -8.21 5.93 14.33
C LEU A 32 -7.62 6.36 15.68
N ARG A 33 -7.17 7.61 15.81
CA ARG A 33 -6.70 8.16 17.09
C ARG A 33 -7.83 8.28 18.11
N ASP A 34 -9.03 8.66 17.70
CA ASP A 34 -10.22 8.69 18.57
C ASP A 34 -10.57 7.29 19.10
N LEU A 35 -10.30 6.24 18.32
CA LEU A 35 -10.41 4.84 18.72
C LEU A 35 -9.21 4.33 19.53
N GLN A 36 -8.32 5.22 19.96
CA GLN A 36 -7.14 4.92 20.79
C GLN A 36 -6.10 4.03 20.07
N HIS A 37 -5.99 4.13 18.75
CA HIS A 37 -4.89 3.54 18.01
C HIS A 37 -3.69 4.52 17.96
N GLU A 38 -2.49 3.96 17.92
CA GLU A 38 -1.28 4.74 17.60
C GLU A 38 -1.17 4.86 16.07
N VAL A 39 -1.07 6.09 15.56
CA VAL A 39 -1.05 6.33 14.11
C VAL A 39 0.19 7.12 13.72
N GLN A 40 0.92 6.61 12.73
CA GLN A 40 1.95 7.34 12.00
C GLN A 40 1.50 7.57 10.56
N VAL A 41 1.83 8.73 10.02
CA VAL A 41 1.47 9.09 8.63
C VAL A 41 2.75 9.44 7.87
N THR A 42 2.86 8.92 6.65
CA THR A 42 3.86 9.34 5.67
C THR A 42 3.16 9.91 4.46
N VAL A 43 3.41 11.19 4.16
CA VAL A 43 3.00 11.81 2.90
C VAL A 43 4.16 11.67 1.92
N VAL A 44 4.01 10.78 0.94
CA VAL A 44 5.12 10.36 0.05
C VAL A 44 5.69 11.54 -0.74
N ASP A 45 4.84 12.48 -1.17
CA ASP A 45 5.26 13.65 -1.96
C ASP A 45 6.07 14.69 -1.15
N ASP A 46 5.97 14.67 0.18
CA ASP A 46 6.72 15.57 1.06
C ASP A 46 8.17 15.07 1.30
N GLY A 47 8.49 13.87 0.82
CA GLY A 47 9.77 13.21 1.04
C GLY A 47 9.74 12.30 2.28
N TYR A 48 10.69 11.38 2.35
CA TYR A 48 10.80 10.40 3.43
C TYR A 48 12.25 9.93 3.58
N ASP A 49 12.59 9.48 4.78
CA ASP A 49 13.82 8.75 5.06
C ASP A 49 13.57 7.25 4.93
N ILE A 50 14.30 6.58 4.05
CA ILE A 50 14.05 5.17 3.68
C ILE A 50 14.17 4.25 4.90
N GLU A 51 15.21 4.43 5.71
CA GLU A 51 15.44 3.59 6.90
C GLU A 51 14.36 3.81 7.96
N ALA A 52 13.94 5.06 8.17
CA ALA A 52 12.83 5.37 9.06
C ALA A 52 11.52 4.73 8.58
N GLU A 53 11.26 4.69 7.27
CA GLU A 53 10.08 4.03 6.72
C GLU A 53 10.11 2.51 6.94
N VAL A 54 11.27 1.85 6.79
CA VAL A 54 11.42 0.43 7.14
C VAL A 54 11.03 0.20 8.62
N GLN A 55 11.47 1.08 9.53
CA GLN A 55 11.10 0.96 10.96
C GLN A 55 9.60 1.17 11.19
N LYS A 56 8.93 2.07 10.43
CA LYS A 56 7.47 2.23 10.50
C LYS A 56 6.73 0.96 10.06
N TYR A 57 7.20 0.28 9.00
CA TYR A 57 6.61 -1.01 8.61
C TYR A 57 6.80 -2.08 9.69
N LEU A 58 7.95 -2.14 10.33
CA LEU A 58 8.19 -3.08 11.45
C LEU A 58 7.29 -2.78 12.65
N TRP A 59 7.10 -1.50 12.97
CA TRP A 59 6.26 -1.03 14.06
C TRP A 59 4.77 -1.25 13.84
N ALA A 60 4.27 -1.10 12.60
CA ALA A 60 2.85 -1.14 12.29
C ALA A 60 2.24 -2.55 12.41
N ASP A 61 1.06 -2.68 12.97
CA ASP A 61 0.20 -3.87 12.89
C ASP A 61 -0.63 -3.88 11.61
N ALA A 62 -0.95 -2.69 11.11
CA ALA A 62 -1.69 -2.50 9.85
C ALA A 62 -1.16 -1.31 9.06
N VAL A 63 -1.23 -1.41 7.73
CA VAL A 63 -0.84 -0.35 6.80
C VAL A 63 -2.04 0.06 5.94
N ILE A 64 -2.32 1.36 5.88
CA ILE A 64 -3.34 1.93 4.99
C ILE A 64 -2.62 2.68 3.88
N TYR A 65 -2.87 2.28 2.64
CA TYR A 65 -2.40 3.01 1.46
C TYR A 65 -3.54 3.87 0.93
N GLN A 66 -3.47 5.18 1.16
CA GLN A 66 -4.40 6.17 0.61
C GLN A 66 -3.83 6.72 -0.68
N MET A 67 -4.47 6.43 -1.82
CA MET A 67 -3.91 6.80 -3.12
C MET A 67 -4.96 7.02 -4.20
N PRO A 68 -4.71 7.89 -5.19
CA PRO A 68 -5.50 7.92 -6.42
C PRO A 68 -5.10 6.76 -7.35
N GLY A 69 -6.04 6.25 -8.11
CA GLY A 69 -5.76 5.37 -9.24
C GLY A 69 -5.33 6.18 -10.47
N TRP A 70 -4.08 6.01 -10.92
CA TRP A 70 -3.55 6.67 -12.10
C TRP A 70 -3.15 5.64 -13.15
N TRP A 71 -3.69 5.80 -14.36
CA TRP A 71 -3.33 4.94 -15.48
C TRP A 71 -3.29 3.44 -15.13
N MET A 72 -4.39 2.97 -14.53
CA MET A 72 -4.66 1.56 -14.16
C MET A 72 -3.83 1.00 -13.00
N GLY A 73 -3.20 1.87 -12.21
CA GLY A 73 -2.39 1.43 -11.06
C GLY A 73 -2.20 2.55 -10.04
N GLU A 74 -1.23 2.33 -9.16
CA GLU A 74 -0.80 3.31 -8.17
C GLU A 74 -0.03 4.47 -8.83
N PRO A 75 0.01 5.66 -8.18
CA PRO A 75 0.85 6.75 -8.63
C PRO A 75 2.33 6.35 -8.64
N TRP A 76 3.07 6.81 -9.63
CA TRP A 76 4.50 6.50 -9.76
C TRP A 76 5.32 6.83 -8.50
N ILE A 77 4.92 7.85 -7.73
CA ILE A 77 5.59 8.21 -6.48
C ILE A 77 5.45 7.10 -5.44
N LEU A 78 4.27 6.43 -5.38
CA LEU A 78 4.07 5.32 -4.46
C LEU A 78 4.84 4.08 -4.92
N LYS A 79 4.90 3.82 -6.22
CA LYS A 79 5.72 2.72 -6.73
C LYS A 79 7.21 2.93 -6.41
N LYS A 80 7.71 4.17 -6.60
CA LYS A 80 9.07 4.54 -6.19
C LYS A 80 9.29 4.30 -4.69
N TYR A 81 8.38 4.76 -3.84
CA TYR A 81 8.43 4.56 -2.39
C TYR A 81 8.53 3.07 -2.03
N ILE A 82 7.65 2.24 -2.60
CA ILE A 82 7.64 0.79 -2.37
C ILE A 82 8.97 0.17 -2.82
N ASP A 83 9.46 0.52 -4.00
CA ASP A 83 10.72 -0.03 -4.53
C ASP A 83 11.91 0.32 -3.64
N GLU A 84 11.99 1.55 -3.14
CA GLU A 84 13.09 1.99 -2.26
C GLU A 84 12.99 1.36 -0.87
N VAL A 85 11.84 1.48 -0.22
CA VAL A 85 11.64 1.04 1.16
C VAL A 85 11.68 -0.49 1.27
N PHE A 86 11.00 -1.20 0.36
CA PHE A 86 11.01 -2.66 0.42
C PHE A 86 12.38 -3.22 0.05
N THR A 87 13.11 -2.60 -0.88
CA THR A 87 14.50 -3.01 -1.17
C THR A 87 15.40 -2.83 0.04
N ALA A 88 15.32 -1.70 0.73
CA ALA A 88 16.07 -1.44 1.95
C ALA A 88 15.65 -2.37 3.11
N GLY A 89 14.42 -2.86 3.10
CA GLY A 89 13.88 -3.80 4.08
C GLY A 89 14.43 -5.22 4.00
N HIS A 90 15.41 -5.51 3.11
CA HIS A 90 16.03 -6.84 3.07
C HIS A 90 16.67 -7.20 4.43
N GLY A 91 16.37 -8.40 4.91
CA GLY A 91 16.81 -8.88 6.23
C GLY A 91 15.88 -8.50 7.39
N SER A 92 14.92 -7.60 7.19
CA SER A 92 13.94 -7.18 8.20
C SER A 92 12.49 -7.34 7.74
N LEU A 93 12.11 -6.84 6.58
CA LEU A 93 10.77 -7.03 6.02
C LEU A 93 10.67 -8.38 5.28
N TYR A 94 11.72 -8.80 4.63
CA TYR A 94 11.85 -10.09 3.95
C TYR A 94 13.29 -10.58 3.97
N ALA A 95 13.50 -11.90 3.88
CA ALA A 95 14.84 -12.52 3.87
C ALA A 95 15.33 -12.89 2.47
N SER A 96 14.40 -13.30 1.58
CA SER A 96 14.69 -13.79 0.22
C SER A 96 13.39 -13.90 -0.56
N ASP A 97 13.42 -14.50 -1.75
CA ASP A 97 12.20 -14.87 -2.49
C ASP A 97 11.46 -16.08 -1.88
N GLY A 98 11.99 -16.67 -0.82
CA GLY A 98 11.42 -17.81 -0.07
C GLY A 98 11.78 -19.17 -0.61
N ARG A 99 12.22 -19.32 -1.85
CA ARG A 99 12.60 -20.62 -2.43
C ARG A 99 13.89 -21.15 -1.81
N THR A 100 13.94 -22.45 -1.61
CA THR A 100 15.16 -23.14 -1.18
C THR A 100 15.24 -24.52 -1.83
N ARG A 101 16.46 -25.02 -2.04
CA ARG A 101 16.70 -26.36 -2.55
C ARG A 101 16.43 -27.45 -1.50
N SER A 102 16.52 -27.10 -0.23
CA SER A 102 16.34 -28.03 0.89
C SER A 102 14.88 -28.29 1.24
N ASP A 103 13.94 -27.45 0.77
CA ASP A 103 12.51 -27.57 1.06
C ASP A 103 11.68 -27.16 -0.15
N ALA A 104 11.20 -28.14 -0.90
CA ALA A 104 10.38 -27.94 -2.09
C ALA A 104 8.96 -27.38 -1.78
N ALA A 105 8.52 -27.39 -0.52
CA ALA A 105 7.25 -26.81 -0.11
C ALA A 105 7.31 -25.28 -0.10
N LYS A 106 8.49 -24.68 0.09
CA LYS A 106 8.71 -23.25 0.03
C LYS A 106 8.63 -22.74 -1.41
N LYS A 107 7.72 -21.81 -1.65
CA LYS A 107 7.43 -21.26 -2.98
C LYS A 107 7.96 -19.83 -3.11
N TYR A 108 8.05 -19.36 -4.34
CA TYR A 108 8.35 -17.96 -4.62
C TYR A 108 7.33 -17.05 -3.91
N GLY A 109 7.82 -15.98 -3.26
CA GLY A 109 7.01 -15.06 -2.48
C GLY A 109 6.79 -15.46 -1.02
N SER A 110 7.39 -16.58 -0.53
CA SER A 110 7.24 -17.03 0.87
C SER A 110 8.34 -16.52 1.81
N GLY A 111 9.15 -15.55 1.38
CA GLY A 111 10.30 -15.05 2.14
C GLY A 111 10.05 -13.85 3.03
N GLY A 112 8.78 -13.40 3.16
CA GLY A 112 8.40 -12.29 4.05
C GLY A 112 8.63 -12.63 5.52
N LEU A 113 9.13 -11.66 6.28
CA LEU A 113 9.45 -11.79 7.72
C LEU A 113 8.40 -11.15 8.63
N ILE A 114 7.52 -10.31 8.09
CA ILE A 114 6.53 -9.55 8.86
C ILE A 114 5.11 -10.12 8.70
N GLN A 115 5.00 -11.43 8.76
CA GLN A 115 3.74 -12.16 8.60
C GLN A 115 2.69 -11.75 9.64
N GLY A 116 1.40 -11.81 9.25
CA GLY A 116 0.27 -11.51 10.12
C GLY A 116 -0.12 -10.03 10.18
N LYS A 117 0.66 -9.14 9.57
CA LYS A 117 0.27 -7.73 9.41
C LYS A 117 -0.89 -7.61 8.41
N LYS A 118 -1.68 -6.56 8.58
CA LYS A 118 -2.83 -6.28 7.71
C LYS A 118 -2.52 -5.08 6.82
N TYR A 119 -3.16 -4.99 5.68
CA TYR A 119 -3.15 -3.78 4.88
C TYR A 119 -4.52 -3.50 4.25
N LEU A 120 -4.75 -2.24 3.93
CA LEU A 120 -5.94 -1.72 3.27
C LEU A 120 -5.52 -0.82 2.12
N LEU A 121 -6.12 -1.04 0.93
CA LEU A 121 -6.04 -0.08 -0.16
C LEU A 121 -7.26 0.85 -0.10
N SER A 122 -7.03 2.13 0.15
CA SER A 122 -8.04 3.19 0.06
C SER A 122 -7.82 3.96 -1.23
N LEU A 123 -8.66 3.67 -2.22
CA LEU A 123 -8.46 4.10 -3.60
C LEU A 123 -9.50 5.16 -4.01
N THR A 124 -9.05 6.20 -4.69
CA THR A 124 -9.92 7.14 -5.38
C THR A 124 -9.78 7.00 -6.89
N TRP A 125 -10.91 6.80 -7.57
CA TRP A 125 -10.96 6.63 -9.02
C TRP A 125 -12.01 7.52 -9.65
N ASN A 126 -11.73 8.00 -10.86
CA ASN A 126 -12.73 8.63 -11.71
C ASN A 126 -13.35 7.59 -12.65
N ALA A 127 -13.77 6.45 -12.08
CA ALA A 127 -14.46 5.39 -12.80
C ALA A 127 -15.56 4.80 -11.90
N PRO A 128 -16.73 4.48 -12.44
CA PRO A 128 -17.79 3.85 -11.65
C PRO A 128 -17.43 2.41 -11.30
N LEU A 129 -18.04 1.87 -10.25
CA LEU A 129 -17.76 0.51 -9.76
C LEU A 129 -17.99 -0.55 -10.83
N GLU A 130 -19.00 -0.36 -11.69
CA GLU A 130 -19.33 -1.28 -12.77
C GLU A 130 -18.18 -1.46 -13.77
N ALA A 131 -17.31 -0.44 -13.92
CA ALA A 131 -16.13 -0.57 -14.78
C ALA A 131 -15.21 -1.72 -14.35
N PHE A 132 -15.20 -2.04 -13.05
CA PHE A 132 -14.38 -3.10 -12.44
C PHE A 132 -15.11 -4.44 -12.34
N THR A 133 -16.44 -4.43 -12.10
CA THR A 133 -17.19 -5.60 -11.69
C THR A 133 -18.02 -6.24 -12.82
N ASP A 134 -18.37 -5.49 -13.87
CA ASP A 134 -19.10 -6.01 -15.02
C ASP A 134 -18.14 -6.63 -16.05
N PRO A 135 -18.32 -7.93 -16.41
CA PRO A 135 -17.49 -8.59 -17.43
C PRO A 135 -17.49 -7.92 -18.81
N ASN A 136 -18.52 -7.13 -19.11
CA ASN A 136 -18.63 -6.41 -20.39
C ASN A 136 -18.02 -5.01 -20.36
N GLN A 137 -17.54 -4.56 -19.20
CA GLN A 137 -16.91 -3.26 -19.01
C GLN A 137 -15.37 -3.36 -19.12
N PHE A 138 -14.70 -2.21 -19.00
CA PHE A 138 -13.28 -2.04 -19.33
C PHE A 138 -12.34 -3.03 -18.63
N PHE A 139 -12.57 -3.34 -17.35
CA PHE A 139 -11.73 -4.27 -16.60
C PHE A 139 -12.24 -5.72 -16.60
N HIS A 140 -13.22 -6.05 -17.47
CA HIS A 140 -13.71 -7.42 -17.67
C HIS A 140 -14.15 -8.16 -16.39
N GLY A 141 -14.66 -7.43 -15.40
CA GLY A 141 -15.18 -8.02 -14.17
C GLY A 141 -14.12 -8.56 -13.21
N VAL A 142 -12.84 -8.22 -13.38
CA VAL A 142 -11.77 -8.72 -12.47
C VAL A 142 -11.83 -8.10 -11.08
N GLY A 143 -12.66 -7.09 -10.88
CA GLY A 143 -12.76 -6.34 -9.63
C GLY A 143 -11.56 -5.42 -9.38
N VAL A 144 -11.66 -4.61 -8.34
CA VAL A 144 -10.57 -3.70 -7.93
C VAL A 144 -9.32 -4.48 -7.55
N ASP A 145 -9.48 -5.56 -6.78
CA ASP A 145 -8.36 -6.40 -6.35
C ASP A 145 -7.63 -7.06 -7.53
N GLY A 146 -8.36 -7.43 -8.58
CA GLY A 146 -7.76 -7.97 -9.80
C GLY A 146 -6.91 -6.94 -10.55
N VAL A 147 -7.34 -5.68 -10.60
CA VAL A 147 -6.56 -4.58 -11.18
C VAL A 147 -5.28 -4.32 -10.38
N TYR A 148 -5.35 -4.43 -9.04
CA TYR A 148 -4.22 -4.22 -8.14
C TYR A 148 -3.50 -5.51 -7.72
N LEU A 149 -3.63 -6.59 -8.46
CA LEU A 149 -3.00 -7.89 -8.12
C LEU A 149 -1.50 -7.77 -7.85
N HIS A 150 -0.77 -6.99 -8.64
CA HIS A 150 0.67 -6.75 -8.46
C HIS A 150 0.97 -6.09 -7.11
N PHE A 151 0.14 -5.14 -6.68
CA PHE A 151 0.26 -4.46 -5.40
C PHE A 151 -0.02 -5.43 -4.23
N HIS A 152 -1.05 -6.25 -4.36
CA HIS A 152 -1.35 -7.30 -3.38
C HIS A 152 -0.19 -8.29 -3.26
N LYS A 153 0.44 -8.66 -4.38
CA LYS A 153 1.59 -9.58 -4.35
C LYS A 153 2.81 -8.99 -3.67
N ALA A 154 3.03 -7.69 -3.75
CA ALA A 154 4.12 -7.02 -3.05
C ALA A 154 3.89 -6.96 -1.52
N ASN A 155 2.64 -7.03 -1.06
CA ASN A 155 2.24 -6.94 0.35
C ASN A 155 1.89 -8.29 1.00
N GLN A 156 2.01 -9.40 0.27
CA GLN A 156 1.83 -10.77 0.78
C GLN A 156 3.14 -11.31 1.34
#